data_b990e4d1c383a3f6915f9de2a0dd574b
#
_entry.id   b990e4d1c383a3f6915f9de2a0dd574b
#
_cell.length_a   1.000
_cell.length_b   1.000
_cell.length_c   1.000
_cell.angle_alpha   90.00
_cell.angle_beta   90.00
_cell.angle_gamma   90.00
#
_symmetry.space_group_name_H-M   'P 1'
#
loop_
_entity.id
_entity.type
_entity.pdbx_description
1 polymer ?
#
loop_
_entity_poly.entity_id
_entity_poly.type
_entity_poly.pdbx_seq_one_letter_code
_entity_poly.pdbx_strand_id
1 'polypeptide(L)'
;YGSDKGGKNNHHNYSDYYSEIFYNSRNSVKNFLEIGLGSNNTEVPSNMGKHGTPLASLRAWRDFFVNANIYGADIDRNILKNEDRIKTFYVDQTNPEAIKKMFNEINIESFDIILEDGLHEFNANICFFENSIKYLSSNGTYIIEDVYYKDQKKFINYFKDLDYNFSIIDIYHEENI
;
A
#
# COMPACT_ATOMS: atom_id res chain seq x y z
N TYR A 1 -6.71 -4.80 -15.05
CA TYR A 1 -7.59 -4.82 -13.89
C TYR A 1 -8.23 -3.47 -13.60
N GLY A 2 -7.75 -2.37 -14.18
CA GLY A 2 -8.28 -1.02 -13.94
C GLY A 2 -7.74 -0.36 -12.67
N SER A 3 -6.55 -0.75 -12.21
CA SER A 3 -5.82 -0.02 -11.18
C SER A 3 -5.30 1.30 -11.74
N ASP A 4 -5.26 2.32 -10.91
CA ASP A 4 -4.69 3.64 -11.19
C ASP A 4 -3.15 3.67 -11.18
N LYS A 5 -2.49 2.61 -10.71
CA LYS A 5 -1.03 2.53 -10.54
C LYS A 5 -0.24 2.49 -11.86
N GLY A 6 -0.87 2.47 -13.02
CA GLY A 6 -0.14 2.49 -14.29
C GLY A 6 -1.01 2.47 -15.53
N GLY A 7 -0.44 2.96 -16.65
CA GLY A 7 -1.06 3.01 -17.96
C GLY A 7 -1.22 4.41 -18.53
N LYS A 8 -1.36 4.50 -19.86
CA LYS A 8 -1.36 5.77 -20.62
C LYS A 8 -2.45 6.77 -20.25
N ASN A 9 -3.49 6.34 -19.56
CA ASN A 9 -4.63 7.19 -19.17
C ASN A 9 -4.82 7.22 -17.65
N ASN A 10 -3.84 6.74 -16.88
CA ASN A 10 -3.91 6.70 -15.42
C ASN A 10 -3.12 7.86 -14.84
N HIS A 11 -3.55 8.32 -13.68
CA HIS A 11 -2.93 9.46 -12.96
C HIS A 11 -1.53 9.13 -12.45
N HIS A 12 -1.16 7.84 -12.39
CA HIS A 12 0.11 7.37 -11.83
C HIS A 12 0.84 6.41 -12.78
N ASN A 13 2.17 6.39 -12.72
CA ASN A 13 3.04 5.46 -13.44
C ASN A 13 3.87 4.59 -12.49
N TYR A 14 3.34 4.30 -11.32
CA TYR A 14 3.98 3.46 -10.31
C TYR A 14 4.39 2.08 -10.83
N SER A 15 3.59 1.51 -11.75
CA SER A 15 3.86 0.18 -12.31
C SER A 15 5.24 0.06 -12.97
N ASP A 16 5.74 1.11 -13.60
CA ASP A 16 7.04 1.10 -14.26
C ASP A 16 8.15 1.04 -13.19
N TYR A 17 8.05 1.87 -12.16
CA TYR A 17 8.97 1.87 -11.05
C TYR A 17 8.94 0.54 -10.26
N TYR A 18 7.76 0.01 -9.96
CA TYR A 18 7.63 -1.27 -9.28
C TYR A 18 8.16 -2.45 -10.10
N SER A 19 7.96 -2.39 -11.41
CA SER A 19 8.56 -3.39 -12.29
C SER A 19 10.08 -3.34 -12.22
N GLU A 20 10.69 -2.16 -12.20
CA GLU A 20 12.15 -1.99 -12.10
C GLU A 20 12.69 -2.57 -10.78
N ILE A 21 12.12 -2.21 -9.64
CA ILE A 21 12.66 -2.61 -8.32
C ILE A 21 12.34 -4.07 -7.95
N PHE A 22 11.22 -4.63 -8.41
CA PHE A 22 10.76 -5.95 -7.97
C PHE A 22 10.86 -7.06 -9.03
N TYR A 23 11.12 -6.76 -10.30
CA TYR A 23 11.09 -7.78 -11.36
C TYR A 23 11.98 -8.98 -11.06
N ASN A 24 13.20 -8.74 -10.59
CA ASN A 24 14.18 -9.81 -10.33
C ASN A 24 13.85 -10.62 -9.07
N SER A 25 13.16 -10.02 -8.09
CA SER A 25 12.79 -10.65 -6.81
C SER A 25 11.35 -11.15 -6.76
N ARG A 26 10.52 -10.88 -7.78
CA ARG A 26 9.07 -11.15 -7.75
C ARG A 26 8.67 -12.59 -7.43
N ASN A 27 9.53 -13.55 -7.78
CA ASN A 27 9.27 -14.97 -7.53
C ASN A 27 9.62 -15.41 -6.09
N SER A 28 10.38 -14.58 -5.35
CA SER A 28 10.77 -14.85 -3.96
C SER A 28 9.84 -14.25 -2.93
N VAL A 29 9.03 -13.23 -3.31
CA VAL A 29 8.03 -12.63 -2.43
C VAL A 29 6.99 -13.67 -2.03
N LYS A 30 6.73 -13.79 -0.71
CA LYS A 30 5.79 -14.74 -0.12
C LYS A 30 4.55 -14.07 0.47
N ASN A 31 4.71 -12.91 1.08
CA ASN A 31 3.64 -12.18 1.72
C ASN A 31 3.73 -10.70 1.35
N PHE A 32 2.67 -10.19 0.76
CA PHE A 32 2.52 -8.80 0.36
C PHE A 32 1.29 -8.21 1.04
N LEU A 33 1.40 -7.04 1.63
CA LEU A 33 0.28 -6.29 2.21
C LEU A 33 0.13 -4.93 1.52
N GLU A 34 -1.09 -4.58 1.15
CA GLU A 34 -1.49 -3.24 0.73
C GLU A 34 -2.63 -2.73 1.60
N ILE A 35 -2.56 -1.48 2.06
CA ILE A 35 -3.70 -0.79 2.64
C ILE A 35 -4.16 0.34 1.71
N GLY A 36 -5.49 0.57 1.69
CA GLY A 36 -6.12 1.42 0.68
C GLY A 36 -6.41 0.62 -0.59
N LEU A 37 -7.65 0.12 -0.70
CA LEU A 37 -8.04 -0.79 -1.78
C LEU A 37 -8.95 -0.14 -2.82
N GLY A 38 -9.12 1.18 -2.72
CA GLY A 38 -9.89 1.96 -3.66
C GLY A 38 -11.40 1.84 -3.48
N SER A 39 -11.97 2.47 -2.45
CA SER A 39 -13.41 2.50 -2.25
C SER A 39 -14.14 3.28 -3.35
N ASN A 40 -15.33 2.81 -3.74
CA ASN A 40 -16.28 3.57 -4.57
C ASN A 40 -17.24 4.46 -3.74
N ASN A 41 -17.21 4.34 -2.42
CA ASN A 41 -17.99 5.18 -1.54
C ASN A 41 -17.38 6.57 -1.44
N THR A 42 -18.04 7.55 -2.03
CA THR A 42 -17.55 8.95 -2.05
C THR A 42 -17.54 9.64 -0.68
N GLU A 43 -18.12 9.03 0.35
CA GLU A 43 -18.06 9.47 1.75
C GLU A 43 -16.73 9.05 2.43
N VAL A 44 -16.03 8.07 1.86
CA VAL A 44 -14.73 7.63 2.37
C VAL A 44 -13.64 8.56 1.84
N PRO A 45 -12.79 9.14 2.70
CA PRO A 45 -11.63 9.92 2.24
C PRO A 45 -10.71 9.08 1.32
N SER A 46 -10.04 9.72 0.38
CA SER A 46 -9.13 9.06 -0.59
C SER A 46 -9.81 7.94 -1.39
N ASN A 47 -11.08 8.12 -1.76
CA ASN A 47 -11.81 7.15 -2.57
C ASN A 47 -11.48 7.28 -4.06
N MET A 48 -11.69 6.21 -4.81
CA MET A 48 -11.48 6.17 -6.27
C MET A 48 -12.66 6.73 -7.08
N GLY A 49 -13.66 7.31 -6.43
CA GLY A 49 -14.89 7.74 -7.09
C GLY A 49 -15.77 6.59 -7.55
N LYS A 50 -16.94 6.93 -8.09
CA LYS A 50 -18.01 5.96 -8.42
C LYS A 50 -17.65 4.91 -9.48
N HIS A 51 -16.63 5.17 -10.28
CA HIS A 51 -16.23 4.35 -11.42
C HIS A 51 -14.93 3.59 -11.23
N GLY A 52 -14.27 3.73 -10.08
CA GLY A 52 -13.09 2.96 -9.73
C GLY A 52 -13.40 1.45 -9.60
N THR A 53 -12.38 0.64 -9.64
CA THR A 53 -12.49 -0.81 -9.50
C THR A 53 -11.80 -1.25 -8.22
N PRO A 54 -12.52 -1.42 -7.11
CA PRO A 54 -11.93 -1.86 -5.86
C PRO A 54 -11.13 -3.16 -6.01
N LEU A 55 -10.03 -3.29 -5.28
CA LEU A 55 -9.11 -4.43 -5.30
C LEU A 55 -8.38 -4.65 -6.65
N ALA A 56 -8.43 -3.71 -7.58
CA ALA A 56 -7.77 -3.87 -8.88
C ALA A 56 -6.24 -4.03 -8.71
N SER A 57 -5.63 -3.27 -7.82
CA SER A 57 -4.20 -3.35 -7.47
C SER A 57 -3.83 -4.72 -6.88
N LEU A 58 -4.64 -5.26 -5.95
CA LEU A 58 -4.39 -6.58 -5.36
C LEU A 58 -4.35 -7.70 -6.40
N ARG A 59 -5.22 -7.62 -7.42
CA ARG A 59 -5.23 -8.57 -8.53
C ARG A 59 -3.98 -8.45 -9.40
N ALA A 60 -3.53 -7.20 -9.62
CA ALA A 60 -2.28 -6.96 -10.35
C ALA A 60 -1.07 -7.50 -9.56
N TRP A 61 -1.01 -7.25 -8.25
CA TRP A 61 0.04 -7.79 -7.38
C TRP A 61 0.04 -9.31 -7.35
N ARG A 62 -1.13 -9.95 -7.23
CA ARG A 62 -1.26 -11.41 -7.28
C ARG A 62 -0.65 -12.01 -8.55
N ASP A 63 -0.88 -11.37 -9.69
CA ASP A 63 -0.39 -11.86 -10.98
C ASP A 63 1.11 -11.55 -11.17
N PHE A 64 1.58 -10.43 -10.60
CA PHE A 64 2.99 -10.05 -10.64
C PHE A 64 3.85 -10.89 -9.67
N PHE A 65 3.39 -11.09 -8.44
CA PHE A 65 4.04 -11.90 -7.41
C PHE A 65 3.44 -13.31 -7.39
N VAL A 66 3.81 -14.12 -8.37
CA VAL A 66 3.15 -15.42 -8.66
C VAL A 66 3.16 -16.41 -7.51
N ASN A 67 4.09 -16.28 -6.56
CA ASN A 67 4.23 -17.17 -5.40
C ASN A 67 3.75 -16.54 -4.08
N ALA A 68 3.24 -15.30 -4.12
CA ALA A 68 2.85 -14.59 -2.92
C ALA A 68 1.38 -14.83 -2.53
N ASN A 69 1.13 -14.82 -1.22
CA ASN A 69 -0.17 -14.49 -0.66
C ASN A 69 -0.31 -12.98 -0.61
N ILE A 70 -1.41 -12.46 -1.10
CA ILE A 70 -1.70 -11.05 -1.15
C ILE A 70 -2.73 -10.72 -0.06
N TYR A 71 -2.38 -9.78 0.77
CA TYR A 71 -3.23 -9.28 1.84
C TYR A 71 -3.60 -7.84 1.51
N GLY A 72 -4.87 -7.51 1.68
CA GLY A 72 -5.34 -6.14 1.50
C GLY A 72 -6.13 -5.67 2.71
N ALA A 73 -6.10 -4.38 3.02
CA ALA A 73 -6.94 -3.85 4.08
C ALA A 73 -7.48 -2.47 3.74
N ASP A 74 -8.71 -2.20 4.16
CA ASP A 74 -9.40 -0.94 3.90
C ASP A 74 -10.36 -0.59 5.03
N ILE A 75 -10.69 0.69 5.16
CA ILE A 75 -11.70 1.19 6.07
C ILE A 75 -13.13 0.88 5.58
N ASP A 76 -13.32 0.77 4.28
CA ASP A 76 -14.62 0.43 3.69
C ASP A 76 -14.85 -1.08 3.68
N ARG A 77 -15.67 -1.55 4.62
CA ARG A 77 -16.03 -2.96 4.73
C ARG A 77 -16.78 -3.52 3.52
N ASN A 78 -17.43 -2.65 2.73
CA ASN A 78 -18.27 -3.10 1.62
C ASN A 78 -17.47 -3.60 0.43
N ILE A 79 -16.18 -3.18 0.31
CA ILE A 79 -15.31 -3.62 -0.77
C ILE A 79 -14.48 -4.85 -0.41
N LEU A 80 -14.49 -5.26 0.87
CA LEU A 80 -13.68 -6.39 1.32
C LEU A 80 -14.19 -7.70 0.73
N LYS A 81 -13.31 -8.39 0.01
CA LYS A 81 -13.63 -9.65 -0.66
C LYS A 81 -12.38 -10.51 -0.79
N ASN A 82 -12.50 -11.77 -0.38
CA ASN A 82 -11.44 -12.75 -0.58
C ASN A 82 -11.54 -13.37 -1.99
N GLU A 83 -10.39 -13.56 -2.61
CA GLU A 83 -10.22 -14.25 -3.90
C GLU A 83 -9.07 -15.27 -3.79
N ASP A 84 -8.78 -15.99 -4.87
CA ASP A 84 -7.61 -16.89 -4.90
C ASP A 84 -6.33 -16.11 -4.58
N ARG A 85 -5.58 -16.56 -3.58
CA ARG A 85 -4.38 -15.91 -3.00
C ARG A 85 -4.56 -14.46 -2.54
N ILE A 86 -5.80 -13.94 -2.45
CA ILE A 86 -6.10 -12.60 -1.93
C ILE A 86 -6.99 -12.74 -0.71
N LYS A 87 -6.56 -12.16 0.42
CA LYS A 87 -7.38 -12.01 1.64
C LYS A 87 -7.49 -10.55 2.00
N THR A 88 -8.70 -10.11 2.38
CA THR A 88 -8.94 -8.71 2.73
C THR A 88 -9.45 -8.57 4.16
N PHE A 89 -9.07 -7.47 4.81
CA PHE A 89 -9.31 -7.18 6.22
C PHE A 89 -9.79 -5.75 6.41
N TYR A 90 -10.47 -5.51 7.49
CA TYR A 90 -10.81 -4.16 7.91
C TYR A 90 -9.65 -3.51 8.65
N VAL A 91 -9.35 -2.26 8.31
CA VAL A 91 -8.45 -1.43 9.09
C VAL A 91 -8.88 0.04 9.05
N ASP A 92 -8.80 0.69 10.20
CA ASP A 92 -8.67 2.13 10.31
C ASP A 92 -7.20 2.44 10.57
N GLN A 93 -6.49 2.96 9.57
CA GLN A 93 -5.05 3.21 9.66
C GLN A 93 -4.67 4.31 10.67
N THR A 94 -5.62 5.08 11.16
CA THR A 94 -5.42 6.11 12.18
C THR A 94 -5.59 5.56 13.60
N ASN A 95 -6.00 4.29 13.74
CA ASN A 95 -6.29 3.66 15.01
C ASN A 95 -5.34 2.49 15.31
N PRO A 96 -4.38 2.65 16.26
CA PRO A 96 -3.41 1.61 16.62
C PRO A 96 -4.04 0.26 17.00
N GLU A 97 -5.18 0.27 17.72
CA GLU A 97 -5.85 -0.98 18.13
C GLU A 97 -6.51 -1.68 16.94
N ALA A 98 -7.05 -0.93 15.97
CA ALA A 98 -7.57 -1.51 14.72
C ALA A 98 -6.46 -2.15 13.90
N ILE A 99 -5.30 -1.49 13.80
CA ILE A 99 -4.11 -2.01 13.10
C ILE A 99 -3.63 -3.30 13.77
N LYS A 100 -3.46 -3.28 15.09
CA LYS A 100 -3.06 -4.47 15.87
C LYS A 100 -4.04 -5.63 15.69
N LYS A 101 -5.34 -5.33 15.74
CA LYS A 101 -6.39 -6.34 15.53
C LYS A 101 -6.27 -6.97 14.14
N MET A 102 -6.09 -6.16 13.09
CA MET A 102 -5.90 -6.63 11.72
C MET A 102 -4.71 -7.61 11.63
N PHE A 103 -3.54 -7.25 12.18
CA PHE A 103 -2.37 -8.14 12.14
C PHE A 103 -2.59 -9.44 12.92
N ASN A 104 -3.31 -9.40 14.05
CA ASN A 104 -3.68 -10.61 14.79
C ASN A 104 -4.63 -11.50 13.98
N GLU A 105 -5.54 -10.93 13.19
CA GLU A 105 -6.45 -11.68 12.31
C GLU A 105 -5.70 -12.28 11.11
N ILE A 106 -4.73 -11.56 10.53
CA ILE A 106 -3.87 -12.06 9.45
C ILE A 106 -3.04 -13.25 9.93
N ASN A 107 -2.47 -13.15 11.13
CA ASN A 107 -1.74 -14.22 11.84
C ASN A 107 -0.62 -14.86 11.00
N ILE A 108 0.27 -14.03 10.45
CA ILE A 108 1.51 -14.46 9.80
C ILE A 108 2.71 -13.82 10.49
N GLU A 109 3.90 -14.38 10.30
CA GLU A 109 5.12 -13.94 10.96
C GLU A 109 5.60 -12.58 10.41
N SER A 110 5.69 -12.47 9.07
CA SER A 110 6.20 -11.26 8.44
C SER A 110 5.74 -11.09 7.00
N PHE A 111 5.87 -9.85 6.52
CA PHE A 111 5.67 -9.46 5.13
C PHE A 111 7.00 -9.14 4.45
N ASP A 112 7.13 -9.50 3.19
CA ASP A 112 8.25 -9.09 2.34
C ASP A 112 8.06 -7.66 1.85
N ILE A 113 6.79 -7.25 1.63
CA ILE A 113 6.43 -5.91 1.19
C ILE A 113 5.19 -5.46 1.96
N ILE A 114 5.25 -4.24 2.48
CA ILE A 114 4.10 -3.49 3.01
C ILE A 114 3.96 -2.22 2.19
N LEU A 115 2.81 -2.03 1.56
CA LEU A 115 2.47 -0.87 0.75
C LEU A 115 1.32 -0.12 1.39
N GLU A 116 1.55 1.15 1.66
CA GLU A 116 0.57 2.07 2.27
C GLU A 116 0.10 3.06 1.21
N ASP A 117 -1.17 2.92 0.81
CA ASP A 117 -1.87 3.69 -0.22
C ASP A 117 -3.28 4.10 0.28
N GLY A 118 -3.35 4.51 1.54
CA GLY A 118 -4.62 4.72 2.23
C GLY A 118 -5.10 6.16 2.25
N LEU A 119 -4.93 6.85 3.39
CA LEU A 119 -5.51 8.19 3.61
C LEU A 119 -4.65 9.33 3.05
N HIS A 120 -3.38 9.09 2.73
CA HIS A 120 -2.40 10.08 2.22
C HIS A 120 -2.17 11.28 3.15
N GLU A 121 -2.40 11.12 4.44
CA GLU A 121 -2.11 12.12 5.46
C GLU A 121 -0.90 11.71 6.30
N PHE A 122 0.05 12.64 6.53
CA PHE A 122 1.27 12.35 7.28
C PHE A 122 1.03 11.61 8.60
N ASN A 123 0.08 12.09 9.43
CA ASN A 123 -0.16 11.46 10.72
C ASN A 123 -0.77 10.04 10.60
N ALA A 124 -1.60 9.81 9.59
CA ALA A 124 -2.18 8.50 9.32
C ALA A 124 -1.11 7.52 8.84
N ASN A 125 -0.25 7.96 7.91
CA ASN A 125 0.87 7.16 7.41
C ASN A 125 1.84 6.79 8.54
N ILE A 126 2.20 7.74 9.42
CA ILE A 126 3.08 7.46 10.56
C ILE A 126 2.41 6.55 11.58
N CYS A 127 1.12 6.74 11.87
CA CYS A 127 0.38 5.84 12.76
C CYS A 127 0.41 4.40 12.24
N PHE A 128 0.18 4.22 10.94
CA PHE A 128 0.24 2.88 10.36
C PHE A 128 1.67 2.34 10.35
N PHE A 129 2.66 3.13 9.97
CA PHE A 129 4.07 2.75 9.99
C PHE A 129 4.51 2.23 11.37
N GLU A 130 4.32 3.03 12.42
CA GLU A 130 4.74 2.68 13.80
C GLU A 130 4.12 1.38 14.30
N ASN A 131 2.88 1.08 13.88
CA ASN A 131 2.15 -0.10 14.33
C ASN A 131 2.32 -1.32 13.40
N SER A 132 2.94 -1.15 12.23
CA SER A 132 3.09 -2.20 11.21
C SER A 132 4.55 -2.60 10.94
N ILE A 133 5.52 -1.71 11.13
CA ILE A 133 6.93 -1.94 10.74
C ILE A 133 7.54 -3.21 11.37
N LYS A 134 7.15 -3.57 12.58
CA LYS A 134 7.60 -4.80 13.25
C LYS A 134 7.20 -6.10 12.55
N TYR A 135 6.22 -6.02 11.63
CA TYR A 135 5.79 -7.15 10.81
C TYR A 135 6.49 -7.19 9.45
N LEU A 136 7.36 -6.21 9.15
CA LEU A 136 8.20 -6.26 7.96
C LEU A 136 9.36 -7.22 8.18
N SER A 137 9.67 -8.07 7.21
CA SER A 137 10.85 -8.94 7.26
C SER A 137 12.15 -8.13 7.26
N SER A 138 13.25 -8.69 7.72
CA SER A 138 14.54 -7.98 7.84
C SER A 138 15.08 -7.41 6.51
N ASN A 139 14.70 -8.02 5.39
CA ASN A 139 15.03 -7.57 4.03
C ASN A 139 13.79 -7.07 3.27
N GLY A 140 12.74 -6.75 3.99
CA GLY A 140 11.47 -6.31 3.41
C GLY A 140 11.52 -4.86 2.95
N THR A 141 10.55 -4.49 2.13
CA THR A 141 10.37 -3.13 1.61
C THR A 141 9.07 -2.54 2.15
N TYR A 142 9.16 -1.38 2.79
CA TYR A 142 8.00 -0.57 3.18
C TYR A 142 7.85 0.59 2.21
N ILE A 143 6.64 0.80 1.69
CA ILE A 143 6.34 1.83 0.69
C ILE A 143 5.18 2.67 1.20
N ILE A 144 5.29 3.99 1.05
CA ILE A 144 4.21 4.94 1.26
C ILE A 144 3.99 5.66 -0.07
N GLU A 145 2.82 5.48 -0.68
CA GLU A 145 2.42 6.16 -1.92
C GLU A 145 1.80 7.54 -1.65
N ASP A 146 1.69 8.32 -2.68
CA ASP A 146 0.98 9.61 -2.72
C ASP A 146 1.38 10.60 -1.62
N VAL A 147 2.69 10.66 -1.33
CA VAL A 147 3.24 11.64 -0.40
C VAL A 147 3.17 13.04 -1.01
N TYR A 148 2.28 13.87 -0.50
CA TYR A 148 2.16 15.25 -0.97
C TYR A 148 3.47 16.02 -0.80
N TYR A 149 3.84 16.81 -1.79
CA TYR A 149 5.06 17.63 -1.78
C TYR A 149 5.19 18.49 -0.50
N LYS A 150 4.09 19.05 -0.02
CA LYS A 150 4.04 19.84 1.24
C LYS A 150 4.45 19.05 2.48
N ASP A 151 4.31 17.71 2.45
CA ASP A 151 4.58 16.83 3.58
C ASP A 151 5.94 16.12 3.49
N GLN A 152 6.63 16.15 2.34
CA GLN A 152 7.94 15.49 2.15
C GLN A 152 8.94 15.86 3.25
N LYS A 153 9.02 17.14 3.63
CA LYS A 153 9.93 17.59 4.71
C LYS A 153 9.59 16.97 6.06
N LYS A 154 8.31 16.69 6.33
CA LYS A 154 7.89 16.02 7.57
C LYS A 154 8.36 14.58 7.59
N PHE A 155 8.21 13.86 6.46
CA PHE A 155 8.71 12.49 6.31
C PHE A 155 10.23 12.42 6.44
N ILE A 156 10.98 13.29 5.76
CA ILE A 156 12.44 13.37 5.89
C ILE A 156 12.84 13.58 7.37
N ASN A 157 12.22 14.54 8.05
CA ASN A 157 12.54 14.82 9.44
C ASN A 157 12.18 13.68 10.39
N TYR A 158 11.12 12.93 10.10
CA TYR A 158 10.71 11.79 10.89
C TYR A 158 11.66 10.60 10.70
N PHE A 159 11.99 10.24 9.44
CA PHE A 159 12.76 9.04 9.15
C PHE A 159 14.27 9.19 9.32
N LYS A 160 14.83 10.41 9.23
CA LYS A 160 16.28 10.66 9.27
C LYS A 160 16.99 10.14 10.53
N ASP A 161 16.28 10.08 11.65
CA ASP A 161 16.80 9.68 12.97
C ASP A 161 16.46 8.21 13.30
N LEU A 162 15.77 7.50 12.39
CA LEU A 162 15.45 6.08 12.54
C LEU A 162 16.53 5.23 11.87
N ASP A 163 16.74 4.03 12.39
CA ASP A 163 17.72 3.06 11.84
C ASP A 163 17.14 2.28 10.65
N TYR A 164 16.68 3.03 9.63
CA TYR A 164 16.19 2.49 8.36
C TYR A 164 16.85 3.20 7.19
N ASN A 165 17.14 2.46 6.12
CA ASN A 165 17.44 3.07 4.84
C ASN A 165 16.16 3.57 4.20
N PHE A 166 16.05 4.86 3.96
CA PHE A 166 14.87 5.42 3.28
C PHE A 166 15.26 6.34 2.13
N SER A 167 14.36 6.50 1.18
CA SER A 167 14.47 7.47 0.08
C SER A 167 13.08 8.03 -0.25
N ILE A 168 13.06 9.23 -0.78
CA ILE A 168 11.87 9.80 -1.41
C ILE A 168 12.10 9.71 -2.91
N ILE A 169 11.14 9.15 -3.62
CA ILE A 169 11.19 8.94 -5.06
C ILE A 169 10.12 9.82 -5.70
N ASP A 170 10.54 10.79 -6.48
CA ASP A 170 9.63 11.58 -7.31
C ASP A 170 9.44 10.83 -8.64
N ILE A 171 8.22 10.36 -8.88
CA ILE A 171 7.85 9.69 -10.12
C ILE A 171 7.21 10.73 -11.02
N TYR A 172 7.92 11.06 -12.12
CA TYR A 172 7.43 12.04 -13.09
C TYR A 172 6.16 11.52 -13.80
N HIS A 173 5.15 12.36 -13.85
CA HIS A 173 3.95 12.15 -14.64
C HIS A 173 3.61 13.44 -15.42
N GLU A 174 3.24 13.31 -16.70
CA GLU A 174 2.98 14.46 -17.58
C GLU A 174 1.86 15.38 -17.10
N GLU A 175 0.94 14.87 -16.28
CA GLU A 175 -0.17 15.64 -15.70
C GLU A 175 0.17 16.35 -14.38
N ASN A 176 1.37 16.14 -13.84
CA ASN A 176 1.83 16.73 -12.58
C ASN A 176 2.67 18.03 -12.80
N ILE A 177 2.44 18.74 -13.90
CA ILE A 177 3.09 20.01 -14.24
C ILE A 177 2.24 21.20 -13.80
#